data_72bdce1dd66a8d73c5612ef2d0eb5087
#
_entry.id   72bdce1dd66a8d73c5612ef2d0eb5087
#
_cell.length_a   1.000
_cell.length_b   1.000
_cell.length_c   1.000
_cell.angle_alpha   90.00
_cell.angle_beta   90.00
_cell.angle_gamma   90.00
#
_symmetry.space_group_name_H-M   'P 1'
#
loop_
_entity.id
_entity.type
_entity.pdbx_description
1 polymer ?
#
loop_
_entity_poly.entity_id
_entity_poly.type
_entity_poly.pdbx_seq_one_letter_code
_entity_poly.pdbx_strand_id
1 'polypeptide(L)'
;PVDVLGDAKADRFRFSLEKVLADPGVDSAVVLVCSAGVTEPAETARALIDMRKLYPAKPLFAAFMGGEKLEEGVELLGENGIPCFTFPEPAISAVSGLVSYARVRNLPEEEETSQYPGLDAKTVKAVFYDVKRDKRLVLLGSEAAEVVRAYGIPAAPTLLAHSPEEASRQADQLGYPVVLKIASPEIMHKTDVGGVKIG
;
A
#
# COMPACT_ATOMS: atom_id res chain seq x y z
N PRO A 1 -15.00 -21.12 13.77
CA PRO A 1 -15.20 -21.62 12.40
C PRO A 1 -16.51 -22.42 12.30
N VAL A 2 -17.11 -22.44 11.11
CA VAL A 2 -18.29 -23.23 10.78
C VAL A 2 -17.88 -24.30 9.78
N ASP A 3 -18.07 -25.56 10.12
CA ASP A 3 -17.83 -26.68 9.22
C ASP A 3 -19.16 -27.05 8.52
N VAL A 4 -19.15 -26.96 7.19
CA VAL A 4 -20.32 -27.27 6.36
C VAL A 4 -20.25 -28.66 5.76
N LEU A 5 -19.24 -29.45 6.13
CA LEU A 5 -18.91 -30.78 5.64
C LEU A 5 -18.40 -30.82 4.19
N GLY A 6 -17.62 -31.86 3.85
CA GLY A 6 -16.97 -32.00 2.54
C GLY A 6 -17.93 -32.31 1.38
N ASP A 7 -19.19 -32.65 1.64
CA ASP A 7 -20.25 -32.86 0.66
C ASP A 7 -21.18 -31.66 0.49
N ALA A 8 -20.84 -30.51 1.09
CA ALA A 8 -21.68 -29.33 1.06
C ALA A 8 -21.87 -28.81 -0.38
N LYS A 9 -23.13 -28.57 -0.72
CA LYS A 9 -23.54 -27.86 -1.93
C LYS A 9 -23.72 -26.36 -1.68
N ALA A 10 -23.99 -25.60 -2.72
CA ALA A 10 -24.13 -24.17 -2.69
C ALA A 10 -25.18 -23.65 -1.70
N ASP A 11 -26.28 -24.36 -1.52
CA ASP A 11 -27.36 -24.01 -0.58
C ASP A 11 -26.88 -24.02 0.87
N ARG A 12 -26.03 -25.00 1.25
CA ARG A 12 -25.47 -25.09 2.59
C ARG A 12 -24.46 -23.98 2.86
N PHE A 13 -23.66 -23.63 1.88
CA PHE A 13 -22.77 -22.45 1.96
C PHE A 13 -23.57 -21.16 2.11
N ARG A 14 -24.63 -20.97 1.32
CA ARG A 14 -25.52 -19.81 1.41
C ARG A 14 -26.10 -19.66 2.79
N PHE A 15 -26.73 -20.73 3.31
CA PHE A 15 -27.36 -20.73 4.64
C PHE A 15 -26.36 -20.39 5.75
N SER A 16 -25.19 -21.04 5.73
CA SER A 16 -24.16 -20.83 6.75
C SER A 16 -23.60 -19.42 6.72
N LEU A 17 -23.29 -18.90 5.51
CA LEU A 17 -22.81 -17.55 5.34
C LEU A 17 -23.83 -16.50 5.79
N GLU A 18 -25.09 -16.69 5.49
CA GLU A 18 -26.15 -15.79 5.95
C GLU A 18 -26.11 -15.64 7.48
N LYS A 19 -25.98 -16.75 8.22
CA LYS A 19 -25.92 -16.72 9.68
C LYS A 19 -24.62 -16.10 10.20
N VAL A 20 -23.50 -16.43 9.58
CA VAL A 20 -22.17 -15.86 9.95
C VAL A 20 -22.13 -14.37 9.68
N LEU A 21 -22.58 -13.92 8.51
CA LEU A 21 -22.53 -12.51 8.15
C LEU A 21 -23.59 -11.65 8.86
N ALA A 22 -24.70 -12.25 9.31
CA ALA A 22 -25.69 -11.57 10.12
C ALA A 22 -25.22 -11.31 11.55
N ASP A 23 -24.25 -12.08 12.04
CA ASP A 23 -23.72 -11.92 13.41
C ASP A 23 -22.94 -10.59 13.54
N PRO A 24 -23.33 -9.69 14.47
CA PRO A 24 -22.63 -8.42 14.69
C PRO A 24 -21.19 -8.59 15.20
N GLY A 25 -20.85 -9.75 15.78
CA GLY A 25 -19.49 -10.07 16.23
C GLY A 25 -18.56 -10.54 15.12
N VAL A 26 -19.03 -10.62 13.85
CA VAL A 26 -18.24 -11.02 12.70
C VAL A 26 -17.97 -9.82 11.79
N ASP A 27 -16.71 -9.45 11.62
CA ASP A 27 -16.28 -8.33 10.77
C ASP A 27 -16.00 -8.76 9.33
N SER A 28 -15.58 -10.00 9.10
CA SER A 28 -15.27 -10.56 7.78
C SER A 28 -15.37 -12.08 7.78
N ALA A 29 -15.46 -12.70 6.59
CA ALA A 29 -15.45 -14.15 6.47
C ALA A 29 -14.48 -14.63 5.38
N VAL A 30 -13.89 -15.81 5.62
CA VAL A 30 -13.10 -16.56 4.63
C VAL A 30 -13.82 -17.87 4.37
N VAL A 31 -14.14 -18.14 3.11
CA VAL A 31 -14.83 -19.37 2.68
C VAL A 31 -13.84 -20.31 2.04
N LEU A 32 -13.72 -21.51 2.59
CA LEU A 32 -12.84 -22.55 2.09
C LEU A 32 -13.66 -23.58 1.30
N VAL A 33 -13.29 -23.83 0.05
CA VAL A 33 -13.93 -24.81 -0.83
C VAL A 33 -12.86 -25.76 -1.36
N CYS A 34 -13.05 -27.06 -1.08
CA CYS A 34 -12.22 -28.10 -1.65
C CYS A 34 -12.95 -28.78 -2.81
N SER A 35 -12.22 -29.15 -3.86
CA SER A 35 -12.78 -29.94 -4.96
C SER A 35 -13.09 -31.36 -4.49
N ALA A 36 -14.36 -31.67 -4.35
CA ALA A 36 -14.87 -33.01 -4.15
C ALA A 36 -15.80 -33.41 -5.32
N GLY A 37 -16.13 -34.67 -5.43
CA GLY A 37 -16.98 -35.19 -6.54
C GLY A 37 -18.35 -34.54 -6.64
N VAL A 38 -18.84 -33.96 -5.54
CA VAL A 38 -20.17 -33.34 -5.41
C VAL A 38 -20.15 -31.84 -5.31
N THR A 39 -18.96 -31.23 -5.38
CA THR A 39 -18.79 -29.76 -5.26
C THR A 39 -19.39 -29.06 -6.48
N GLU A 40 -20.10 -27.97 -6.25
CA GLU A 40 -20.74 -27.10 -7.25
C GLU A 40 -20.04 -25.73 -7.22
N PRO A 41 -18.84 -25.58 -7.80
CA PRO A 41 -18.02 -24.37 -7.59
C PRO A 41 -18.65 -23.09 -8.09
N ALA A 42 -19.25 -23.12 -9.30
CA ALA A 42 -19.91 -21.96 -9.88
C ALA A 42 -21.14 -21.54 -9.05
N GLU A 43 -21.96 -22.49 -8.63
CA GLU A 43 -23.13 -22.19 -7.80
C GLU A 43 -22.72 -21.69 -6.40
N THR A 44 -21.64 -22.25 -5.83
CA THR A 44 -21.08 -21.78 -4.57
C THR A 44 -20.57 -20.34 -4.74
N ALA A 45 -19.86 -20.03 -5.83
CA ALA A 45 -19.42 -18.68 -6.12
C ALA A 45 -20.59 -17.69 -6.24
N ARG A 46 -21.68 -18.07 -6.92
CA ARG A 46 -22.92 -17.27 -7.00
C ARG A 46 -23.52 -17.03 -5.63
N ALA A 47 -23.54 -18.05 -4.77
CA ALA A 47 -24.01 -17.89 -3.39
C ALA A 47 -23.15 -16.87 -2.61
N LEU A 48 -21.82 -16.89 -2.76
CA LEU A 48 -20.92 -15.92 -2.13
C LEU A 48 -21.18 -14.51 -2.67
N ILE A 49 -21.36 -14.37 -3.96
CA ILE A 49 -21.64 -13.07 -4.63
C ILE A 49 -22.94 -12.46 -4.10
N ASP A 50 -23.99 -13.28 -3.95
CA ASP A 50 -25.26 -12.80 -3.40
C ASP A 50 -25.10 -12.36 -1.94
N MET A 51 -24.37 -13.11 -1.14
CA MET A 51 -24.08 -12.75 0.26
C MET A 51 -23.23 -11.48 0.36
N ARG A 52 -22.26 -11.29 -0.54
CA ARG A 52 -21.46 -10.05 -0.62
C ARG A 52 -22.34 -8.83 -0.92
N LYS A 53 -23.34 -8.98 -1.80
CA LYS A 53 -24.30 -7.91 -2.11
C LYS A 53 -25.23 -7.61 -0.92
N LEU A 54 -25.64 -8.64 -0.18
CA LEU A 54 -26.53 -8.50 0.98
C LEU A 54 -25.80 -7.88 2.19
N TYR A 55 -24.51 -8.18 2.36
CA TYR A 55 -23.66 -7.68 3.46
C TYR A 55 -22.47 -6.87 2.94
N PRO A 56 -22.67 -5.72 2.27
CA PRO A 56 -21.61 -4.99 1.59
C PRO A 56 -20.54 -4.41 2.53
N ALA A 57 -20.86 -4.23 3.81
CA ALA A 57 -19.93 -3.72 4.82
C ALA A 57 -18.97 -4.79 5.36
N LYS A 58 -19.23 -6.09 5.10
CA LYS A 58 -18.43 -7.20 5.61
C LYS A 58 -17.60 -7.81 4.49
N PRO A 59 -16.26 -7.63 4.48
CA PRO A 59 -15.37 -8.23 3.50
C PRO A 59 -15.50 -9.75 3.47
N LEU A 60 -15.58 -10.29 2.25
CA LEU A 60 -15.66 -11.72 2.00
C LEU A 60 -14.47 -12.13 1.14
N PHE A 61 -13.80 -13.20 1.55
CA PHE A 61 -12.67 -13.81 0.87
C PHE A 61 -12.97 -15.28 0.61
N ALA A 62 -12.34 -15.86 -0.40
CA ALA A 62 -12.48 -17.27 -0.71
C ALA A 62 -11.12 -17.94 -0.90
N ALA A 63 -11.04 -19.23 -0.59
CA ALA A 63 -9.95 -20.08 -1.00
C ALA A 63 -10.55 -21.35 -1.64
N PHE A 64 -10.39 -21.46 -2.96
CA PHE A 64 -10.88 -22.57 -3.77
C PHE A 64 -9.71 -23.50 -4.11
N MET A 65 -9.68 -24.66 -3.46
CA MET A 65 -8.57 -25.63 -3.52
C MET A 65 -8.94 -26.83 -4.37
N GLY A 66 -8.35 -26.98 -5.58
CA GLY A 66 -8.63 -28.17 -6.39
C GLY A 66 -8.45 -28.07 -7.91
N GLY A 67 -7.75 -27.04 -8.41
CA GLY A 67 -7.36 -26.90 -9.81
C GLY A 67 -8.53 -26.61 -10.77
N GLU A 68 -8.43 -27.10 -12.02
CA GLU A 68 -9.30 -26.75 -13.17
C GLU A 68 -10.81 -26.81 -12.88
N LYS A 69 -11.26 -27.75 -12.06
CA LYS A 69 -12.70 -27.88 -11.73
C LYS A 69 -13.29 -26.68 -11.01
N LEU A 70 -12.46 -25.82 -10.43
CA LEU A 70 -12.88 -24.65 -9.67
C LEU A 70 -12.75 -23.35 -10.46
N GLU A 71 -12.15 -23.36 -11.66
CA GLU A 71 -11.81 -22.17 -12.45
C GLU A 71 -13.02 -21.27 -12.71
N GLU A 72 -14.16 -21.85 -13.15
CA GLU A 72 -15.39 -21.08 -13.37
C GLU A 72 -15.83 -20.32 -12.10
N GLY A 73 -15.75 -20.97 -10.95
CA GLY A 73 -16.07 -20.34 -9.66
C GLY A 73 -15.10 -19.24 -9.29
N VAL A 74 -13.79 -19.44 -9.54
CA VAL A 74 -12.74 -18.45 -9.28
C VAL A 74 -12.92 -17.22 -10.17
N GLU A 75 -13.18 -17.40 -11.45
CA GLU A 75 -13.45 -16.32 -12.40
C GLU A 75 -14.66 -15.49 -11.99
N LEU A 76 -15.79 -16.15 -11.68
CA LEU A 76 -16.99 -15.48 -11.19
C LEU A 76 -16.75 -14.63 -9.94
N LEU A 77 -15.98 -15.15 -8.98
CA LEU A 77 -15.64 -14.41 -7.76
C LEU A 77 -14.78 -13.19 -8.10
N GLY A 78 -13.76 -13.35 -8.95
CA GLY A 78 -12.89 -12.27 -9.39
C GLY A 78 -13.63 -11.13 -10.09
N GLU A 79 -14.52 -11.45 -11.04
CA GLU A 79 -15.37 -10.49 -11.75
C GLU A 79 -16.31 -9.70 -10.81
N ASN A 80 -16.67 -10.29 -9.68
CA ASN A 80 -17.55 -9.67 -8.68
C ASN A 80 -16.80 -9.09 -7.47
N GLY A 81 -15.47 -8.93 -7.57
CA GLY A 81 -14.65 -8.27 -6.55
C GLY A 81 -14.52 -9.05 -5.24
N ILE A 82 -14.65 -10.38 -5.27
CA ILE A 82 -14.37 -11.26 -4.15
C ILE A 82 -12.99 -11.87 -4.37
N PRO A 83 -11.95 -11.51 -3.57
CA PRO A 83 -10.65 -12.12 -3.69
C PRO A 83 -10.70 -13.63 -3.45
N CYS A 84 -10.20 -14.40 -4.42
CA CYS A 84 -10.14 -15.85 -4.35
C CYS A 84 -8.69 -16.32 -4.46
N PHE A 85 -8.30 -17.23 -3.58
CA PHE A 85 -6.95 -17.76 -3.45
C PHE A 85 -6.95 -19.27 -3.65
N THR A 86 -5.81 -19.82 -4.04
CA THR A 86 -5.66 -21.28 -4.20
C THR A 86 -5.53 -21.99 -2.86
N PHE A 87 -5.06 -21.30 -1.80
CA PHE A 87 -4.85 -21.84 -0.47
C PHE A 87 -5.36 -20.89 0.63
N PRO A 88 -5.63 -21.39 1.85
CA PRO A 88 -6.13 -20.58 2.95
C PRO A 88 -5.13 -19.52 3.45
N GLU A 89 -3.83 -19.82 3.43
CA GLU A 89 -2.80 -18.96 4.01
C GLU A 89 -2.74 -17.58 3.35
N PRO A 90 -2.72 -17.46 1.99
CA PRO A 90 -2.82 -16.16 1.34
C PRO A 90 -4.12 -15.42 1.64
N ALA A 91 -5.24 -16.13 1.77
CA ALA A 91 -6.52 -15.52 2.12
C ALA A 91 -6.46 -14.90 3.54
N ILE A 92 -5.91 -15.63 4.51
CA ILE A 92 -5.73 -15.13 5.88
C ILE A 92 -4.75 -13.95 5.91
N SER A 93 -3.68 -14.00 5.12
CA SER A 93 -2.73 -12.89 4.99
C SER A 93 -3.40 -11.62 4.46
N ALA A 94 -4.29 -11.76 3.47
CA ALA A 94 -5.07 -10.64 2.94
C ALA A 94 -6.03 -10.05 3.98
N VAL A 95 -6.72 -10.89 4.76
CA VAL A 95 -7.57 -10.44 5.89
C VAL A 95 -6.74 -9.70 6.93
N SER A 96 -5.56 -10.23 7.30
CA SER A 96 -4.65 -9.60 8.26
C SER A 96 -4.18 -8.21 7.79
N GLY A 97 -3.86 -8.09 6.50
CA GLY A 97 -3.53 -6.80 5.88
C GLY A 97 -4.68 -5.80 5.98
N LEU A 98 -5.91 -6.23 5.68
CA LEU A 98 -7.10 -5.38 5.78
C LEU A 98 -7.38 -4.94 7.23
N VAL A 99 -7.23 -5.84 8.20
CA VAL A 99 -7.37 -5.50 9.62
C VAL A 99 -6.31 -4.48 10.05
N SER A 100 -5.08 -4.67 9.62
CA SER A 100 -3.98 -3.73 9.91
C SER A 100 -4.25 -2.35 9.31
N TYR A 101 -4.71 -2.31 8.07
CA TYR A 101 -5.12 -1.06 7.41
C TYR A 101 -6.27 -0.37 8.15
N ALA A 102 -7.30 -1.12 8.55
CA ALA A 102 -8.43 -0.57 9.30
C ALA A 102 -7.99 0.02 10.66
N ARG A 103 -7.05 -0.63 11.34
CA ARG A 103 -6.47 -0.09 12.58
C ARG A 103 -5.74 1.23 12.34
N VAL A 104 -4.89 1.29 11.33
CA VAL A 104 -4.16 2.53 10.99
C VAL A 104 -5.14 3.65 10.60
N ARG A 105 -6.12 3.33 9.76
CA ARG A 105 -7.13 4.32 9.32
C ARG A 105 -7.95 4.90 10.49
N ASN A 106 -8.19 4.10 11.52
CA ASN A 106 -8.99 4.48 12.67
C ASN A 106 -8.14 4.98 13.86
N LEU A 107 -6.81 5.16 13.66
CA LEU A 107 -6.02 5.87 14.65
C LEU A 107 -6.59 7.29 14.82
N PRO A 108 -6.69 7.77 16.07
CA PRO A 108 -7.06 9.17 16.29
C PRO A 108 -6.04 10.06 15.56
N GLU A 109 -6.51 11.13 14.93
CA GLU A 109 -5.59 12.18 14.48
C GLU A 109 -4.82 12.65 15.71
N GLU A 110 -3.49 12.47 15.68
CA GLU A 110 -2.66 13.04 16.74
C GLU A 110 -2.90 14.56 16.75
N GLU A 111 -3.36 15.09 17.88
CA GLU A 111 -3.36 16.52 18.07
C GLU A 111 -1.93 17.03 17.82
N GLU A 112 -1.77 18.11 17.07
CA GLU A 112 -0.51 18.76 16.66
C GLU A 112 0.31 19.28 17.89
N THR A 113 0.50 18.50 18.91
CA THR A 113 1.08 18.95 20.17
C THR A 113 2.55 18.60 20.35
N SER A 114 3.15 17.86 19.44
CA SER A 114 4.58 17.59 19.50
C SER A 114 5.39 18.78 18.98
N GLN A 115 5.57 19.81 19.80
CA GLN A 115 6.60 20.79 19.56
C GLN A 115 7.97 20.13 19.76
N TYR A 116 8.55 19.65 18.69
CA TYR A 116 9.92 19.15 18.72
C TYR A 116 10.87 20.35 18.92
N PRO A 117 11.61 20.42 20.05
CA PRO A 117 12.55 21.50 20.27
C PRO A 117 13.65 21.48 19.18
N GLY A 118 13.89 22.63 18.57
CA GLY A 118 14.91 22.77 17.52
C GLY A 118 14.39 22.63 16.09
N LEU A 119 13.08 22.50 15.88
CA LEU A 119 12.46 22.50 14.56
C LEU A 119 12.52 23.90 13.93
N ASP A 120 13.20 24.03 12.80
CA ASP A 120 13.18 25.27 12.00
C ASP A 120 12.02 25.26 10.99
N ALA A 121 10.80 25.41 11.52
CA ALA A 121 9.59 25.49 10.71
C ALA A 121 9.60 26.66 9.71
N LYS A 122 10.41 27.71 9.95
CA LYS A 122 10.52 28.86 9.06
C LYS A 122 11.24 28.48 7.77
N THR A 123 12.36 27.79 7.87
CA THR A 123 13.10 27.26 6.71
C THR A 123 12.25 26.29 5.91
N VAL A 124 11.54 25.36 6.58
CA VAL A 124 10.65 24.40 5.90
C VAL A 124 9.57 25.13 5.10
N LYS A 125 8.89 26.11 5.71
CA LYS A 125 7.85 26.90 5.02
C LYS A 125 8.41 27.68 3.83
N ALA A 126 9.63 28.24 3.93
CA ALA A 126 10.26 28.94 2.84
C ALA A 126 10.54 28.02 1.64
N VAL A 127 11.12 26.85 1.89
CA VAL A 127 11.38 25.85 0.83
C VAL A 127 10.08 25.45 0.13
N PHE A 128 9.05 25.10 0.88
CA PHE A 128 7.77 24.72 0.28
C PHE A 128 7.07 25.88 -0.45
N TYR A 129 7.25 27.11 0.03
CA TYR A 129 6.74 28.30 -0.66
C TYR A 129 7.38 28.44 -2.04
N ASP A 130 8.71 28.32 -2.15
CA ASP A 130 9.44 28.42 -3.41
C ASP A 130 9.06 27.30 -4.38
N VAL A 131 8.99 26.05 -3.92
CA VAL A 131 8.53 24.92 -4.72
C VAL A 131 7.12 25.14 -5.29
N LYS A 132 6.21 25.66 -4.45
CA LYS A 132 4.83 25.95 -4.85
C LYS A 132 4.74 27.13 -5.82
N ARG A 133 5.51 28.19 -5.59
CA ARG A 133 5.64 29.35 -6.50
C ARG A 133 6.09 28.90 -7.88
N ASP A 134 7.06 28.00 -7.93
CA ASP A 134 7.60 27.42 -9.17
C ASP A 134 6.70 26.35 -9.79
N LYS A 135 5.50 26.11 -9.21
CA LYS A 135 4.51 25.11 -9.64
C LYS A 135 5.07 23.69 -9.70
N ARG A 136 6.04 23.38 -8.86
CA ARG A 136 6.64 22.05 -8.73
C ARG A 136 5.90 21.22 -7.70
N LEU A 137 5.89 19.89 -7.91
CA LEU A 137 5.34 18.90 -6.97
C LEU A 137 6.44 18.09 -6.27
N VAL A 138 7.70 18.36 -6.62
CA VAL A 138 8.87 17.64 -6.09
C VAL A 138 9.94 18.61 -5.63
N LEU A 139 10.63 18.23 -4.56
CA LEU A 139 11.81 18.92 -4.05
C LEU A 139 13.05 18.53 -4.86
N LEU A 140 13.93 19.47 -5.11
CA LEU A 140 15.28 19.17 -5.55
C LEU A 140 16.09 18.54 -4.40
N GLY A 141 17.18 17.84 -4.72
CA GLY A 141 17.97 17.15 -3.71
C GLY A 141 18.55 18.09 -2.63
N SER A 142 18.93 19.31 -2.99
CA SER A 142 19.38 20.35 -2.05
C SER A 142 18.26 20.83 -1.14
N GLU A 143 17.07 21.08 -1.70
CA GLU A 143 15.87 21.49 -0.96
C GLU A 143 15.41 20.41 0.01
N ALA A 144 15.39 19.14 -0.43
CA ALA A 144 15.05 18.01 0.43
C ALA A 144 16.05 17.88 1.60
N ALA A 145 17.35 18.03 1.34
CA ALA A 145 18.37 17.99 2.39
C ALA A 145 18.21 19.16 3.39
N GLU A 146 17.80 20.33 2.93
CA GLU A 146 17.53 21.50 3.78
C GLU A 146 16.31 21.24 4.69
N VAL A 147 15.22 20.74 4.14
CA VAL A 147 14.03 20.36 4.92
C VAL A 147 14.39 19.30 5.97
N VAL A 148 15.09 18.24 5.60
CA VAL A 148 15.49 17.17 6.52
C VAL A 148 16.35 17.72 7.67
N ARG A 149 17.31 18.61 7.37
CA ARG A 149 18.14 19.27 8.40
C ARG A 149 17.31 20.19 9.30
N ALA A 150 16.34 20.91 8.75
CA ALA A 150 15.45 21.77 9.53
C ALA A 150 14.61 20.98 10.54
N TYR A 151 14.39 19.68 10.29
CA TYR A 151 13.80 18.72 11.25
C TYR A 151 14.83 18.08 12.19
N GLY A 152 16.07 18.56 12.22
CA GLY A 152 17.12 18.01 13.08
C GLY A 152 17.66 16.64 12.65
N ILE A 153 17.30 16.18 11.47
CA ILE A 153 17.80 14.90 10.92
C ILE A 153 19.14 15.16 10.21
N PRO A 154 20.23 14.47 10.58
CA PRO A 154 21.50 14.61 9.90
C PRO A 154 21.40 14.26 8.41
N ALA A 155 21.81 15.18 7.55
CA ALA A 155 21.90 14.97 6.12
C ALA A 155 23.26 15.44 5.60
N ALA A 156 23.79 14.73 4.61
CA ALA A 156 25.04 15.11 3.97
C ALA A 156 24.96 16.55 3.45
N PRO A 157 26.04 17.33 3.59
CA PRO A 157 26.10 18.66 3.00
C PRO A 157 25.82 18.60 1.50
N THR A 158 24.89 19.41 1.03
CA THR A 158 24.48 19.44 -0.37
C THR A 158 24.38 20.90 -0.79
N LEU A 159 25.09 21.25 -1.84
CA LEU A 159 25.12 22.60 -2.39
C LEU A 159 24.63 22.57 -3.83
N LEU A 160 23.96 23.64 -4.26
CA LEU A 160 23.52 23.80 -5.64
C LEU A 160 24.53 24.65 -6.39
N ALA A 161 25.02 24.16 -7.53
CA ALA A 161 25.92 24.89 -8.41
C ALA A 161 25.27 25.16 -9.76
N HIS A 162 25.46 26.35 -10.29
CA HIS A 162 24.91 26.79 -11.58
C HIS A 162 25.93 26.78 -12.72
N SER A 163 27.21 26.51 -12.40
CA SER A 163 28.27 26.36 -13.40
C SER A 163 29.31 25.31 -12.98
N PRO A 164 30.10 24.78 -13.92
CA PRO A 164 31.20 23.87 -13.59
C PRO A 164 32.22 24.45 -12.64
N GLU A 165 32.55 25.74 -12.80
CA GLU A 165 33.50 26.46 -11.94
C GLU A 165 32.96 26.62 -10.51
N GLU A 166 31.67 26.87 -10.38
CA GLU A 166 31.01 26.94 -9.09
C GLU A 166 30.99 25.55 -8.43
N ALA A 167 30.68 24.52 -9.19
CA ALA A 167 30.69 23.13 -8.68
C ALA A 167 32.06 22.71 -8.18
N SER A 168 33.14 23.08 -8.91
CA SER A 168 34.52 22.82 -8.49
C SER A 168 34.88 23.54 -7.17
N ARG A 169 34.56 24.80 -7.05
CA ARG A 169 34.81 25.57 -5.81
C ARG A 169 34.04 25.01 -4.61
N GLN A 170 32.78 24.60 -4.83
CA GLN A 170 31.97 24.03 -3.78
C GLN A 170 32.48 22.64 -3.38
N ALA A 171 32.96 21.83 -4.33
CA ALA A 171 33.58 20.55 -4.05
C ALA A 171 34.85 20.70 -3.19
N ASP A 172 35.71 21.70 -3.49
CA ASP A 172 36.89 22.00 -2.69
C ASP A 172 36.52 22.42 -1.25
N GLN A 173 35.39 23.12 -1.08
CA GLN A 173 34.89 23.51 0.26
C GLN A 173 34.31 22.32 1.03
N LEU A 174 33.61 21.38 0.37
CA LEU A 174 33.03 20.20 0.99
C LEU A 174 34.09 19.17 1.36
N GLY A 175 35.18 19.11 0.61
CA GLY A 175 36.20 18.06 0.71
C GLY A 175 35.84 16.82 -0.09
N TYR A 176 36.86 16.21 -0.68
CA TYR A 176 36.71 14.98 -1.48
C TYR A 176 36.71 13.72 -0.61
N PRO A 177 36.02 12.65 -1.03
CA PRO A 177 35.28 12.49 -2.31
C PRO A 177 33.92 13.18 -2.30
N VAL A 178 33.49 13.69 -3.46
CA VAL A 178 32.16 14.28 -3.66
C VAL A 178 31.35 13.55 -4.71
N VAL A 179 30.02 13.72 -4.66
CA VAL A 179 29.10 13.21 -5.68
C VAL A 179 28.41 14.38 -6.35
N LEU A 180 28.57 14.49 -7.67
CA LEU A 180 27.83 15.44 -8.49
C LEU A 180 26.54 14.79 -8.99
N LYS A 181 25.42 15.48 -8.84
CA LYS A 181 24.12 15.02 -9.30
C LYS A 181 23.41 16.12 -10.07
N ILE A 182 22.77 15.77 -11.18
CA ILE A 182 21.93 16.71 -11.91
C ILE A 182 20.79 17.22 -11.01
N ALA A 183 20.56 18.52 -11.01
CA ALA A 183 19.47 19.17 -10.29
C ALA A 183 18.43 19.67 -11.32
N SER A 184 17.40 18.88 -11.56
CA SER A 184 16.29 19.21 -12.45
C SER A 184 14.98 18.66 -11.89
N PRO A 185 13.90 19.44 -11.90
CA PRO A 185 12.57 18.96 -11.52
C PRO A 185 11.99 17.95 -12.52
N GLU A 186 12.50 17.92 -13.75
CA GLU A 186 12.04 17.03 -14.82
C GLU A 186 12.73 15.66 -14.79
N ILE A 187 13.89 15.56 -14.13
CA ILE A 187 14.70 14.34 -14.10
C ILE A 187 14.59 13.68 -12.72
N MET A 188 13.65 12.76 -12.60
CA MET A 188 13.45 11.98 -11.37
C MET A 188 14.55 10.93 -11.18
N HIS A 189 14.88 10.15 -12.22
CA HIS A 189 15.85 9.08 -12.21
C HIS A 189 17.19 9.54 -12.81
N LYS A 190 18.01 10.15 -11.96
CA LYS A 190 19.27 10.80 -12.38
C LYS A 190 20.29 9.82 -12.95
N THR A 191 20.28 8.58 -12.47
CA THR A 191 21.21 7.53 -12.91
C THR A 191 20.97 7.13 -14.36
N ASP A 192 19.70 7.06 -14.79
CA ASP A 192 19.31 6.58 -16.12
C ASP A 192 19.77 7.50 -17.24
N VAL A 193 19.98 8.77 -16.92
CA VAL A 193 20.49 9.79 -17.87
C VAL A 193 21.98 10.11 -17.67
N GLY A 194 22.71 9.29 -16.89
CA GLY A 194 24.11 9.56 -16.57
C GLY A 194 24.32 10.82 -15.71
N GLY A 195 23.29 11.29 -15.03
CA GLY A 195 23.27 12.50 -14.24
C GLY A 195 23.88 12.37 -12.84
N VAL A 196 24.66 11.31 -12.58
CA VAL A 196 25.41 11.10 -11.33
C VAL A 196 26.86 10.83 -11.67
N LYS A 197 27.78 11.58 -11.05
CA LYS A 197 29.23 11.36 -11.14
C LYS A 197 29.80 11.26 -9.74
N ILE A 198 30.67 10.28 -9.53
CA ILE A 198 31.37 10.01 -8.26
C ILE A 198 32.86 10.21 -8.53
N GLY A 199 33.50 11.01 -7.69
CA GLY A 199 34.92 11.30 -7.81
C GLY A 199 35.50 11.97 -6.57
#